data_f0bc8ee1bb96551af99ad7f73cfd0c94
#
_entry.id   f0bc8ee1bb96551af99ad7f73cfd0c94
#
_cell.length_a   1.000
_cell.length_b   1.000
_cell.length_c   1.000
_cell.angle_alpha   90.00
_cell.angle_beta   90.00
_cell.angle_gamma   90.00
#
_symmetry.space_group_name_H-M   'P 1'
#
loop_
_entity.id
_entity.type
_entity.pdbx_description
1 polymer ?
#
loop_
_entity_poly.entity_id
_entity_poly.type
_entity_poly.pdbx_seq_one_letter_code
_entity_poly.pdbx_strand_id
1 'polypeptide(L)'
;MPVLREEQHRIGRIGWLRAAVLGANDGILSTASLVLGVAAAHATHTNVLVAGVAGLVAGSMSMAAGEYVSVHSQADTEQADLKQERAELKADDKGEHEELAAIYIARGLDPALAKQVAEKLMAHDAMGAHARDELGISKTLTARSLQAALASAGSFAVGAAMPLLVTAIAPEAALIPLVSGTSLVFLALLGGFAARAGGAGVAAGAIRVTFWGALAMAVTAGVGALFGTVA
;
A
#
# COMPACT_ATOMS: atom_id res chain seq x y z
N MET A 1 -7.26 -40.40 -1.40
CA MET A 1 -6.63 -39.12 -1.63
C MET A 1 -6.63 -38.37 -0.31
N PRO A 2 -5.51 -37.90 0.22
CA PRO A 2 -5.53 -37.04 1.41
C PRO A 2 -6.23 -35.73 1.05
N VAL A 3 -7.25 -35.40 1.82
CA VAL A 3 -7.92 -34.11 1.74
C VAL A 3 -6.91 -33.05 2.19
N LEU A 4 -6.40 -32.26 1.25
CA LEU A 4 -5.58 -31.10 1.57
C LEU A 4 -6.45 -30.18 2.43
N ARG A 5 -6.11 -30.05 3.69
CA ARG A 5 -6.72 -29.09 4.59
C ARG A 5 -6.36 -27.70 4.06
N GLU A 6 -7.32 -26.99 3.48
CA GLU A 6 -7.15 -25.58 3.13
C GLU A 6 -6.92 -24.79 4.42
N GLU A 7 -5.67 -24.61 4.79
CA GLU A 7 -5.31 -23.66 5.83
C GLU A 7 -5.50 -22.27 5.26
N GLN A 8 -6.53 -21.57 5.74
CA GLN A 8 -6.75 -20.17 5.38
C GLN A 8 -5.67 -19.29 6.02
N HIS A 9 -4.55 -19.14 5.33
CA HIS A 9 -3.51 -18.19 5.74
C HIS A 9 -4.00 -16.75 5.60
N ARG A 10 -3.67 -15.91 6.57
CA ARG A 10 -4.03 -14.49 6.60
C ARG A 10 -3.43 -13.69 5.43
N ILE A 11 -2.47 -14.27 4.72
CA ILE A 11 -1.72 -13.66 3.61
C ILE A 11 -2.64 -13.10 2.51
N GLY A 12 -3.71 -13.79 2.15
CA GLY A 12 -4.66 -13.29 1.14
C GLY A 12 -5.45 -12.04 1.54
N ARG A 13 -5.51 -11.73 2.85
CA ARG A 13 -6.18 -10.52 3.36
C ARG A 13 -5.24 -9.33 3.54
N ILE A 14 -3.92 -9.56 3.51
CA ILE A 14 -2.92 -8.53 3.81
C ILE A 14 -2.90 -7.45 2.72
N GLY A 15 -3.11 -7.81 1.46
CA GLY A 15 -3.00 -6.86 0.34
C GLY A 15 -4.00 -5.70 0.42
N TRP A 16 -5.30 -5.99 0.45
CA TRP A 16 -6.34 -4.97 0.51
C TRP A 16 -6.38 -4.23 1.85
N LEU A 17 -6.14 -4.95 2.97
CA LEU A 17 -6.10 -4.33 4.30
C LEU A 17 -4.94 -3.34 4.39
N ARG A 18 -3.78 -3.71 3.86
CA ARG A 18 -2.62 -2.81 3.79
C ARG A 18 -2.94 -1.55 3.00
N ALA A 19 -3.55 -1.69 1.81
CA ALA A 19 -3.92 -0.55 0.98
C ALA A 19 -4.95 0.36 1.68
N ALA A 20 -5.97 -0.21 2.31
CA ALA A 20 -6.98 0.54 3.05
C ALA A 20 -6.41 1.26 4.28
N VAL A 21 -5.56 0.57 5.06
CA VAL A 21 -4.90 1.19 6.21
C VAL A 21 -3.93 2.27 5.79
N LEU A 22 -3.14 2.04 4.72
CA LEU A 22 -2.21 3.02 4.18
C LEU A 22 -2.95 4.27 3.71
N GLY A 23 -4.02 4.11 2.92
CA GLY A 23 -4.83 5.24 2.45
C GLY A 23 -5.47 6.02 3.59
N ALA A 24 -6.10 5.34 4.56
CA ALA A 24 -6.72 6.02 5.71
C ALA A 24 -5.68 6.72 6.59
N ASN A 25 -4.54 6.09 6.85
CA ASN A 25 -3.43 6.68 7.61
C ASN A 25 -2.90 7.94 6.93
N ASP A 26 -2.66 7.86 5.63
CA ASP A 26 -2.17 9.00 4.84
C ASP A 26 -3.21 10.12 4.77
N GLY A 27 -4.49 9.79 4.62
CA GLY A 27 -5.59 10.75 4.65
C GLY A 27 -5.67 11.51 5.98
N ILE A 28 -5.60 10.83 7.13
CA ILE A 28 -5.59 11.47 8.44
C ILE A 28 -4.36 12.37 8.55
N LEU A 29 -3.18 11.80 8.29
CA LEU A 29 -1.92 12.46 8.54
C LEU A 29 -1.69 13.68 7.64
N SER A 30 -1.85 13.52 6.33
CA SER A 30 -1.60 14.60 5.37
C SER A 30 -2.59 15.75 5.53
N THR A 31 -3.88 15.45 5.74
CA THR A 31 -4.91 16.47 5.92
C THR A 31 -4.77 17.17 7.28
N ALA A 32 -4.51 16.43 8.37
CA ALA A 32 -4.25 17.06 9.67
C ALA A 32 -3.00 17.95 9.60
N SER A 33 -1.91 17.45 9.02
CA SER A 33 -0.68 18.24 8.86
C SER A 33 -0.90 19.52 8.06
N LEU A 34 -1.62 19.44 6.94
CA LEU A 34 -1.95 20.61 6.12
C LEU A 34 -2.79 21.62 6.89
N VAL A 35 -3.85 21.17 7.55
CA VAL A 35 -4.71 22.00 8.41
C VAL A 35 -3.89 22.71 9.49
N LEU A 36 -3.05 21.95 10.20
CA LEU A 36 -2.21 22.51 11.27
C LEU A 36 -1.17 23.49 10.73
N GLY A 37 -0.56 23.22 9.58
CA GLY A 37 0.39 24.10 8.94
C GLY A 37 -0.23 25.43 8.56
N VAL A 38 -1.42 25.40 7.89
CA VAL A 38 -2.14 26.61 7.49
C VAL A 38 -2.68 27.39 8.71
N ALA A 39 -3.16 26.68 9.73
CA ALA A 39 -3.63 27.32 10.98
C ALA A 39 -2.47 27.97 11.73
N ALA A 40 -1.30 27.35 11.79
CA ALA A 40 -0.10 27.89 12.43
C ALA A 40 0.47 29.11 11.70
N ALA A 41 0.15 29.29 10.41
CA ALA A 41 0.44 30.49 9.62
C ALA A 41 -0.57 31.63 9.86
N HIS A 42 -1.41 31.55 10.89
CA HIS A 42 -2.44 32.54 11.24
C HIS A 42 -3.51 32.79 10.16
N ALA A 43 -3.75 31.79 9.28
CA ALA A 43 -4.82 31.87 8.29
C ALA A 43 -6.20 31.84 8.97
N THR A 44 -7.19 32.45 8.32
CA THR A 44 -8.59 32.43 8.80
C THR A 44 -9.13 30.99 8.80
N HIS A 45 -10.11 30.72 9.68
CA HIS A 45 -10.75 29.40 9.76
C HIS A 45 -11.29 28.92 8.40
N THR A 46 -11.88 29.85 7.61
CA THR A 46 -12.34 29.56 6.25
C THR A 46 -11.20 29.11 5.33
N ASN A 47 -10.06 29.79 5.36
CA ASN A 47 -8.89 29.43 4.54
C ASN A 47 -8.31 28.07 4.96
N VAL A 48 -8.28 27.76 6.25
CA VAL A 48 -7.87 26.46 6.78
C VAL A 48 -8.80 25.35 6.25
N LEU A 49 -10.12 25.55 6.29
CA LEU A 49 -11.09 24.61 5.74
C LEU A 49 -10.94 24.41 4.24
N VAL A 50 -10.81 25.50 3.49
CA VAL A 50 -10.62 25.44 2.02
C VAL A 50 -9.33 24.67 1.68
N ALA A 51 -8.23 24.97 2.37
CA ALA A 51 -6.97 24.25 2.18
C ALA A 51 -7.13 22.76 2.49
N GLY A 52 -7.79 22.42 3.60
CA GLY A 52 -8.01 21.04 3.99
C GLY A 52 -8.91 20.27 3.01
N VAL A 53 -10.00 20.88 2.50
CA VAL A 53 -10.86 20.26 1.47
C VAL A 53 -10.11 20.10 0.15
N ALA A 54 -9.35 21.13 -0.27
CA ALA A 54 -8.49 21.00 -1.44
C ALA A 54 -7.45 19.89 -1.29
N GLY A 55 -6.85 19.76 -0.10
CA GLY A 55 -5.93 18.69 0.26
C GLY A 55 -6.58 17.29 0.20
N LEU A 56 -7.82 17.15 0.68
CA LEU A 56 -8.58 15.91 0.56
C LEU A 56 -8.79 15.52 -0.91
N VAL A 57 -9.23 16.46 -1.73
CA VAL A 57 -9.49 16.18 -3.16
C VAL A 57 -8.18 15.85 -3.88
N ALA A 58 -7.15 16.68 -3.71
CA ALA A 58 -5.85 16.47 -4.34
C ALA A 58 -5.20 15.14 -3.90
N GLY A 59 -5.24 14.84 -2.60
CA GLY A 59 -4.70 13.60 -2.04
C GLY A 59 -5.45 12.36 -2.53
N SER A 60 -6.79 12.40 -2.53
CA SER A 60 -7.60 11.29 -3.06
C SER A 60 -7.31 11.03 -4.54
N MET A 61 -7.20 12.08 -5.35
CA MET A 61 -6.87 11.97 -6.77
C MET A 61 -5.44 11.46 -6.99
N SER A 62 -4.48 11.93 -6.19
CA SER A 62 -3.09 11.47 -6.22
C SER A 62 -2.98 9.99 -5.86
N MET A 63 -3.67 9.56 -4.82
CA MET A 63 -3.73 8.14 -4.42
C MET A 63 -4.36 7.27 -5.50
N ALA A 64 -5.48 7.74 -6.11
CA ALA A 64 -6.12 7.01 -7.21
C ALA A 64 -5.19 6.86 -8.41
N ALA A 65 -4.57 7.96 -8.83
CA ALA A 65 -3.66 7.97 -9.99
C ALA A 65 -2.40 7.13 -9.73
N GLY A 66 -1.80 7.27 -8.55
CA GLY A 66 -0.61 6.49 -8.15
C GLY A 66 -0.88 5.00 -8.13
N GLU A 67 -1.97 4.57 -7.51
CA GLU A 67 -2.36 3.15 -7.44
C GLU A 67 -2.69 2.59 -8.84
N TYR A 68 -3.46 3.36 -9.64
CA TYR A 68 -3.78 2.96 -11.01
C TYR A 68 -2.52 2.73 -11.86
N VAL A 69 -1.61 3.71 -11.85
CA VAL A 69 -0.36 3.65 -12.62
C VAL A 69 0.53 2.52 -12.11
N SER A 70 0.67 2.36 -10.80
CA SER A 70 1.50 1.31 -10.18
C SER A 70 1.03 -0.09 -10.58
N VAL A 71 -0.28 -0.37 -10.43
CA VAL A 71 -0.87 -1.68 -10.78
C VAL A 71 -0.81 -1.93 -12.27
N HIS A 72 -0.99 -0.90 -13.11
CA HIS A 72 -0.92 -1.04 -14.55
C HIS A 72 0.50 -1.28 -15.04
N SER A 73 1.48 -0.53 -14.51
CA SER A 73 2.89 -0.71 -14.84
C SER A 73 3.42 -2.08 -14.43
N GLN A 74 2.96 -2.61 -13.28
CA GLN A 74 3.29 -3.96 -12.87
C GLN A 74 2.74 -4.99 -13.88
N ALA A 75 1.49 -4.84 -14.30
CA ALA A 75 0.89 -5.72 -15.29
C ALA A 75 1.60 -5.66 -16.66
N ASP A 76 2.03 -4.46 -17.08
CA ASP A 76 2.79 -4.27 -18.32
C ASP A 76 4.16 -4.98 -18.26
N THR A 77 4.83 -4.89 -17.09
CA THR A 77 6.12 -5.58 -16.85
C THR A 77 5.92 -7.09 -16.89
N GLU A 78 4.94 -7.63 -16.16
CA GLU A 78 4.61 -9.06 -16.16
C GLU A 78 4.29 -9.58 -17.58
N GLN A 79 3.57 -8.78 -18.39
CA GLN A 79 3.28 -9.13 -19.77
C GLN A 79 4.53 -9.13 -20.67
N ALA A 80 5.45 -8.18 -20.45
CA ALA A 80 6.71 -8.12 -21.19
C ALA A 80 7.58 -9.33 -20.86
N ASP A 81 7.72 -9.68 -19.59
CA ASP A 81 8.47 -10.85 -19.12
C ASP A 81 7.88 -12.14 -19.68
N LEU A 82 6.55 -12.33 -19.60
CA LEU A 82 5.87 -13.49 -20.19
C LEU A 82 5.99 -13.56 -21.71
N LYS A 83 6.14 -12.44 -22.39
CA LYS A 83 6.37 -12.42 -23.83
C LYS A 83 7.79 -12.84 -24.19
N GLN A 84 8.76 -12.38 -23.41
CA GLN A 84 10.16 -12.77 -23.55
C GLN A 84 10.30 -14.28 -23.31
N GLU A 85 9.82 -14.76 -22.18
CA GLU A 85 9.81 -16.16 -21.79
C GLU A 85 9.21 -17.08 -22.85
N ARG A 86 8.10 -16.66 -23.43
CA ARG A 86 7.49 -17.41 -24.55
C ARG A 86 8.36 -17.47 -25.81
N ALA A 87 9.22 -16.49 -26.03
CA ALA A 87 10.16 -16.48 -27.13
C ALA A 87 11.35 -17.40 -26.84
N GLU A 88 11.86 -17.40 -25.61
CA GLU A 88 12.96 -18.25 -25.15
C GLU A 88 12.57 -19.72 -25.18
N LEU A 89 11.42 -20.09 -24.64
CA LEU A 89 10.84 -21.45 -24.71
C LEU A 89 10.70 -21.98 -26.15
N LYS A 90 10.55 -21.10 -27.14
CA LYS A 90 10.49 -21.50 -28.55
C LYS A 90 11.85 -21.60 -29.21
N ALA A 91 12.82 -20.84 -28.73
CA ALA A 91 14.14 -20.73 -29.32
C ALA A 91 15.10 -21.81 -28.81
N ASP A 92 15.03 -22.16 -27.52
CA ASP A 92 15.93 -23.09 -26.85
C ASP A 92 15.22 -23.97 -25.82
N ASP A 93 14.34 -24.86 -26.25
CA ASP A 93 13.61 -25.79 -25.37
C ASP A 93 14.53 -26.59 -24.43
N LYS A 94 15.76 -26.90 -24.86
CA LYS A 94 16.72 -27.64 -24.02
C LYS A 94 17.31 -26.75 -22.92
N GLY A 95 17.68 -25.53 -23.25
CA GLY A 95 18.20 -24.56 -22.27
C GLY A 95 17.17 -24.30 -21.19
N GLU A 96 15.92 -24.10 -21.57
CA GLU A 96 14.79 -23.86 -20.67
C GLU A 96 14.53 -25.03 -19.69
N HIS A 97 14.69 -26.28 -20.15
CA HIS A 97 14.66 -27.44 -19.27
C HIS A 97 15.80 -27.44 -18.26
N GLU A 98 17.01 -27.05 -18.69
CA GLU A 98 18.19 -26.99 -17.82
C GLU A 98 18.03 -25.83 -16.79
N GLU A 99 17.45 -24.70 -17.20
CA GLU A 99 17.18 -23.56 -16.33
C GLU A 99 16.15 -23.90 -15.25
N LEU A 100 15.02 -24.47 -15.63
CA LEU A 100 14.00 -24.90 -14.65
C LEU A 100 14.57 -25.95 -13.69
N ALA A 101 15.40 -26.89 -14.17
CA ALA A 101 16.07 -27.85 -13.32
C ALA A 101 17.05 -27.19 -12.35
N ALA A 102 17.80 -26.15 -12.78
CA ALA A 102 18.70 -25.40 -11.94
C ALA A 102 17.96 -24.68 -10.79
N ILE A 103 16.77 -24.13 -11.04
CA ILE A 103 15.90 -23.55 -10.01
C ILE A 103 15.57 -24.57 -8.92
N TYR A 104 15.22 -25.79 -9.31
CA TYR A 104 14.90 -26.86 -8.35
C TYR A 104 16.12 -27.38 -7.61
N ILE A 105 17.30 -27.41 -8.24
CA ILE A 105 18.58 -27.71 -7.56
C ILE A 105 18.87 -26.66 -6.48
N ALA A 106 18.69 -25.37 -6.82
CA ALA A 106 18.86 -24.28 -5.86
C ALA A 106 17.87 -24.37 -4.68
N ARG A 107 16.71 -24.99 -4.88
CA ARG A 107 15.71 -25.29 -3.83
C ARG A 107 16.01 -26.57 -3.04
N GLY A 108 17.13 -27.26 -3.32
CA GLY A 108 17.61 -28.40 -2.54
C GLY A 108 17.31 -29.80 -3.10
N LEU A 109 16.82 -29.90 -4.34
CA LEU A 109 16.68 -31.19 -4.99
C LEU A 109 18.04 -31.69 -5.51
N ASP A 110 18.26 -33.02 -5.53
CA ASP A 110 19.40 -33.56 -6.23
C ASP A 110 19.26 -33.36 -7.76
N PRO A 111 20.37 -33.27 -8.50
CA PRO A 111 20.33 -32.92 -9.93
C PRO A 111 19.51 -33.89 -10.78
N ALA A 112 19.47 -35.19 -10.44
CA ALA A 112 18.74 -36.22 -11.21
C ALA A 112 17.22 -36.05 -11.01
N LEU A 113 16.79 -35.79 -9.78
CA LEU A 113 15.40 -35.56 -9.43
C LEU A 113 14.94 -34.19 -9.98
N ALA A 114 15.74 -33.13 -9.86
CA ALA A 114 15.44 -31.81 -10.38
C ALA A 114 15.15 -31.82 -11.89
N LYS A 115 15.97 -32.58 -12.64
CA LYS A 115 15.76 -32.75 -14.08
C LYS A 115 14.45 -33.47 -14.39
N GLN A 116 14.12 -34.55 -13.66
CA GLN A 116 12.84 -35.25 -13.84
C GLN A 116 11.63 -34.35 -13.50
N VAL A 117 11.75 -33.51 -12.48
CA VAL A 117 10.71 -32.56 -12.10
C VAL A 117 10.52 -31.54 -13.21
N ALA A 118 11.61 -30.94 -13.71
CA ALA A 118 11.57 -29.98 -14.82
C ALA A 118 10.90 -30.60 -16.06
N GLU A 119 11.33 -31.79 -16.50
CA GLU A 119 10.74 -32.51 -17.63
C GLU A 119 9.22 -32.71 -17.47
N LYS A 120 8.76 -33.09 -16.27
CA LYS A 120 7.32 -33.30 -16.00
C LYS A 120 6.53 -32.01 -16.02
N LEU A 121 7.07 -30.94 -15.46
CA LEU A 121 6.41 -29.62 -15.41
C LEU A 121 6.36 -28.99 -16.81
N MET A 122 7.46 -29.05 -17.57
CA MET A 122 7.53 -28.58 -18.93
C MET A 122 6.55 -29.34 -19.85
N ALA A 123 6.45 -30.65 -19.72
CA ALA A 123 5.50 -31.45 -20.49
C ALA A 123 4.03 -31.14 -20.13
N HIS A 124 3.75 -30.65 -18.92
CA HIS A 124 2.39 -30.31 -18.49
C HIS A 124 1.99 -28.88 -18.87
N ASP A 125 2.79 -27.89 -18.51
CA ASP A 125 2.56 -26.45 -18.80
C ASP A 125 3.90 -25.71 -18.65
N ALA A 126 4.72 -25.71 -19.71
CA ALA A 126 6.03 -25.08 -19.72
C ALA A 126 5.96 -23.61 -19.31
N MET A 127 5.10 -22.83 -20.00
CA MET A 127 4.90 -21.42 -19.74
C MET A 127 4.44 -21.14 -18.30
N GLY A 128 3.54 -21.97 -17.76
CA GLY A 128 3.06 -21.83 -16.39
C GLY A 128 4.08 -22.24 -15.35
N ALA A 129 5.01 -23.16 -15.69
CA ALA A 129 6.10 -23.56 -14.80
C ALA A 129 7.14 -22.43 -14.66
N HIS A 130 7.63 -21.88 -15.77
CA HIS A 130 8.56 -20.75 -15.78
C HIS A 130 7.93 -19.50 -15.16
N ALA A 131 6.71 -19.11 -15.57
CA ALA A 131 6.01 -17.96 -14.99
C ALA A 131 5.94 -18.03 -13.46
N ARG A 132 5.66 -19.21 -12.90
CA ARG A 132 5.55 -19.40 -11.45
C ARG A 132 6.88 -19.50 -10.74
N ASP A 133 7.81 -20.32 -11.27
CA ASP A 133 8.99 -20.76 -10.54
C ASP A 133 10.21 -19.87 -10.78
N GLU A 134 10.29 -19.23 -11.94
CA GLU A 134 11.32 -18.28 -12.34
C GLU A 134 10.86 -16.84 -12.13
N LEU A 135 9.77 -16.43 -12.80
CA LEU A 135 9.28 -15.04 -12.78
C LEU A 135 8.45 -14.70 -11.54
N GLY A 136 8.03 -15.69 -10.75
CA GLY A 136 7.19 -15.48 -9.58
C GLY A 136 5.76 -15.02 -9.89
N ILE A 137 5.33 -15.13 -11.15
CA ILE A 137 4.02 -14.69 -11.63
C ILE A 137 2.99 -15.79 -11.38
N SER A 138 1.96 -15.50 -10.57
CA SER A 138 0.86 -16.42 -10.30
C SER A 138 -0.39 -16.03 -11.08
N LYS A 139 -1.10 -17.00 -11.64
CA LYS A 139 -2.35 -16.81 -12.42
C LYS A 139 -3.50 -16.13 -11.63
N THR A 140 -3.33 -15.94 -10.32
CA THR A 140 -4.37 -15.40 -9.43
C THR A 140 -4.45 -13.87 -9.39
N LEU A 141 -3.48 -13.17 -9.95
CA LEU A 141 -3.41 -11.71 -9.90
C LEU A 141 -3.80 -11.08 -11.24
N THR A 142 -5.10 -11.14 -11.59
CA THR A 142 -5.61 -10.24 -12.64
C THR A 142 -5.54 -8.81 -12.12
N ALA A 143 -4.73 -7.97 -12.75
CA ALA A 143 -4.59 -6.57 -12.38
C ALA A 143 -5.95 -5.85 -12.47
N ARG A 144 -6.49 -5.42 -11.33
CA ARG A 144 -7.74 -4.66 -11.23
C ARG A 144 -7.41 -3.21 -10.87
N SER A 145 -6.66 -2.55 -11.74
CA SER A 145 -6.12 -1.21 -11.50
C SER A 145 -7.19 -0.18 -11.11
N LEU A 146 -8.34 -0.18 -11.76
CA LEU A 146 -9.42 0.74 -11.44
C LEU A 146 -10.03 0.46 -10.06
N GLN A 147 -10.22 -0.81 -9.70
CA GLN A 147 -10.74 -1.17 -8.38
C GLN A 147 -9.76 -0.80 -7.27
N ALA A 148 -8.47 -1.03 -7.49
CA ALA A 148 -7.42 -0.64 -6.55
C ALA A 148 -7.36 0.88 -6.38
N ALA A 149 -7.41 1.64 -7.48
CA ALA A 149 -7.42 3.10 -7.48
C ALA A 149 -8.62 3.67 -6.69
N LEU A 150 -9.82 3.17 -6.93
CA LEU A 150 -11.03 3.62 -6.22
C LEU A 150 -10.99 3.26 -4.73
N ALA A 151 -10.47 2.09 -4.38
CA ALA A 151 -10.31 1.69 -2.98
C ALA A 151 -9.29 2.56 -2.25
N SER A 152 -8.17 2.87 -2.91
CA SER A 152 -7.12 3.75 -2.38
C SER A 152 -7.64 5.18 -2.16
N ALA A 153 -8.28 5.78 -3.18
CA ALA A 153 -8.89 7.10 -3.06
C ALA A 153 -9.97 7.15 -1.98
N GLY A 154 -10.83 6.14 -1.91
CA GLY A 154 -11.90 6.06 -0.92
C GLY A 154 -11.38 5.94 0.52
N SER A 155 -10.36 5.11 0.74
CA SER A 155 -9.74 4.98 2.06
C SER A 155 -9.02 6.25 2.51
N PHE A 156 -8.34 6.95 1.58
CA PHE A 156 -7.75 8.26 1.83
C PHE A 156 -8.83 9.29 2.20
N ALA A 157 -9.91 9.38 1.41
CA ALA A 157 -10.99 10.33 1.64
C ALA A 157 -11.66 10.12 3.01
N VAL A 158 -11.89 8.87 3.41
CA VAL A 158 -12.41 8.54 4.75
C VAL A 158 -11.45 8.98 5.84
N GLY A 159 -10.15 8.72 5.69
CA GLY A 159 -9.13 9.18 6.63
C GLY A 159 -9.08 10.69 6.74
N ALA A 160 -9.03 11.39 5.60
CA ALA A 160 -8.97 12.85 5.51
C ALA A 160 -10.24 13.56 6.04
N ALA A 161 -11.40 12.92 5.94
CA ALA A 161 -12.64 13.45 6.48
C ALA A 161 -12.60 13.63 8.01
N MET A 162 -11.82 12.80 8.74
CA MET A 162 -11.75 12.86 10.21
C MET A 162 -11.18 14.20 10.71
N PRO A 163 -9.95 14.62 10.32
CA PRO A 163 -9.42 15.93 10.73
C PRO A 163 -10.23 17.11 10.18
N LEU A 164 -10.85 16.97 8.99
CA LEU A 164 -11.70 18.02 8.42
C LEU A 164 -12.98 18.22 9.22
N LEU A 165 -13.65 17.17 9.66
CA LEU A 165 -14.83 17.28 10.50
C LEU A 165 -14.49 17.97 11.83
N VAL A 166 -13.35 17.60 12.44
CA VAL A 166 -12.89 18.28 13.66
C VAL A 166 -12.60 19.76 13.37
N THR A 167 -11.91 20.06 12.26
CA THR A 167 -11.64 21.42 11.85
C THR A 167 -12.91 22.24 11.67
N ALA A 168 -13.95 21.68 11.04
CA ALA A 168 -15.20 22.38 10.76
C ALA A 168 -15.97 22.78 12.03
N ILE A 169 -15.87 22.01 13.11
CA ILE A 169 -16.60 22.25 14.36
C ILE A 169 -15.76 22.88 15.47
N ALA A 170 -14.42 22.86 15.33
CA ALA A 170 -13.53 23.36 16.37
C ALA A 170 -13.60 24.90 16.47
N PRO A 171 -13.68 25.48 17.69
CA PRO A 171 -13.45 26.89 17.86
C PRO A 171 -12.03 27.27 17.44
N GLU A 172 -11.84 28.46 16.85
CA GLU A 172 -10.52 28.91 16.35
C GLU A 172 -9.41 28.79 17.41
N ALA A 173 -9.68 29.20 18.65
CA ALA A 173 -8.73 29.14 19.75
C ALA A 173 -8.30 27.71 20.14
N ALA A 174 -9.12 26.70 19.82
CA ALA A 174 -8.86 25.30 20.17
C ALA A 174 -8.60 24.41 18.91
N LEU A 175 -8.51 24.99 17.72
CA LEU A 175 -8.38 24.26 16.47
C LEU A 175 -7.12 23.37 16.46
N ILE A 176 -5.95 23.96 16.72
CA ILE A 176 -4.67 23.24 16.70
C ILE A 176 -4.68 22.07 17.70
N PRO A 177 -4.97 22.27 19.01
CA PRO A 177 -4.96 21.16 19.96
C PRO A 177 -6.03 20.10 19.69
N LEU A 178 -7.22 20.48 19.19
CA LEU A 178 -8.27 19.51 18.89
C LEU A 178 -7.93 18.68 17.66
N VAL A 179 -7.49 19.30 16.57
CA VAL A 179 -7.13 18.56 15.35
C VAL A 179 -5.92 17.67 15.60
N SER A 180 -4.87 18.15 16.24
CA SER A 180 -3.70 17.33 16.55
C SER A 180 -4.03 16.18 17.51
N GLY A 181 -4.72 16.46 18.62
CA GLY A 181 -5.07 15.44 19.62
C GLY A 181 -5.96 14.34 19.05
N THR A 182 -7.06 14.71 18.37
CA THR A 182 -7.97 13.72 17.77
C THR A 182 -7.31 12.92 16.64
N SER A 183 -6.49 13.55 15.80
CA SER A 183 -5.75 12.86 14.75
C SER A 183 -4.78 11.83 15.32
N LEU A 184 -4.05 12.15 16.40
CA LEU A 184 -3.16 11.20 17.09
C LEU A 184 -3.94 10.01 17.67
N VAL A 185 -5.13 10.24 18.23
CA VAL A 185 -6.00 9.17 18.71
C VAL A 185 -6.45 8.27 17.56
N PHE A 186 -6.90 8.85 16.44
CA PHE A 186 -7.30 8.06 15.27
C PHE A 186 -6.13 7.27 14.68
N LEU A 187 -4.94 7.86 14.60
CA LEU A 187 -3.72 7.18 14.16
C LEU A 187 -3.33 6.02 15.08
N ALA A 188 -3.43 6.21 16.40
CA ALA A 188 -3.17 5.15 17.36
C ALA A 188 -4.17 3.99 17.22
N LEU A 189 -5.45 4.29 17.08
CA LEU A 189 -6.50 3.29 16.88
C LEU A 189 -6.30 2.53 15.56
N LEU A 190 -6.02 3.24 14.47
CA LEU A 190 -5.77 2.64 13.16
C LEU A 190 -4.51 1.76 13.17
N GLY A 191 -3.42 2.26 13.76
CA GLY A 191 -2.16 1.50 13.89
C GLY A 191 -2.32 0.24 14.75
N GLY A 192 -3.05 0.35 15.86
CA GLY A 192 -3.39 -0.78 16.72
C GLY A 192 -4.28 -1.81 16.03
N PHE A 193 -5.31 -1.35 15.32
CA PHE A 193 -6.20 -2.20 14.55
C PHE A 193 -5.44 -2.94 13.43
N ALA A 194 -4.62 -2.23 12.67
CA ALA A 194 -3.81 -2.80 11.61
C ALA A 194 -2.84 -3.88 12.14
N ALA A 195 -2.17 -3.59 13.26
CA ALA A 195 -1.27 -4.54 13.93
C ALA A 195 -2.03 -5.79 14.36
N ARG A 196 -3.22 -5.63 15.01
CA ARG A 196 -4.07 -6.76 15.43
C ARG A 196 -4.51 -7.61 14.24
N ALA A 197 -4.95 -6.99 13.16
CA ALA A 197 -5.39 -7.69 11.95
C ALA A 197 -4.25 -8.46 11.28
N GLY A 198 -3.03 -7.90 11.30
CA GLY A 198 -1.80 -8.55 10.82
C GLY A 198 -1.20 -9.58 11.78
N GLY A 199 -1.74 -9.71 13.01
CA GLY A 199 -1.21 -10.63 14.03
C GLY A 199 0.02 -10.12 14.78
N ALA A 200 0.30 -8.80 14.69
CA ALA A 200 1.41 -8.14 15.38
C ALA A 200 0.97 -7.50 16.71
N GLY A 201 1.92 -7.03 17.50
CA GLY A 201 1.65 -6.37 18.77
C GLY A 201 0.91 -5.04 18.59
N VAL A 202 -0.29 -4.92 19.17
CA VAL A 202 -1.17 -3.75 19.06
C VAL A 202 -0.48 -2.47 19.52
N ALA A 203 0.18 -2.52 20.69
CA ALA A 203 0.88 -1.36 21.26
C ALA A 203 2.02 -0.87 20.35
N ALA A 204 2.80 -1.80 19.78
CA ALA A 204 3.89 -1.44 18.88
C ALA A 204 3.37 -0.79 17.59
N GLY A 205 2.26 -1.29 17.03
CA GLY A 205 1.61 -0.71 15.87
C GLY A 205 1.07 0.69 16.15
N ALA A 206 0.35 0.86 17.25
CA ALA A 206 -0.17 2.15 17.68
C ALA A 206 0.95 3.18 17.91
N ILE A 207 1.97 2.84 18.69
CA ILE A 207 3.09 3.74 18.99
C ILE A 207 3.82 4.18 17.72
N ARG A 208 4.09 3.24 16.82
CA ARG A 208 4.79 3.54 15.57
C ARG A 208 4.05 4.56 14.73
N VAL A 209 2.76 4.36 14.50
CA VAL A 209 1.95 5.24 13.66
C VAL A 209 1.77 6.61 14.33
N THR A 210 1.50 6.64 15.64
CA THR A 210 1.33 7.87 16.40
C THR A 210 2.60 8.70 16.45
N PHE A 211 3.77 8.07 16.65
CA PHE A 211 5.06 8.77 16.69
C PHE A 211 5.35 9.48 15.36
N TRP A 212 5.26 8.77 14.23
CA TRP A 212 5.49 9.39 12.92
C TRP A 212 4.43 10.42 12.58
N GLY A 213 3.18 10.19 13.01
CA GLY A 213 2.10 11.16 12.87
C GLY A 213 2.36 12.45 13.65
N ALA A 214 2.76 12.35 14.90
CA ALA A 214 3.10 13.50 15.74
C ALA A 214 4.28 14.29 15.15
N LEU A 215 5.30 13.60 14.68
CA LEU A 215 6.47 14.22 14.05
C LEU A 215 6.09 15.00 12.80
N ALA A 216 5.32 14.41 11.89
CA ALA A 216 4.91 15.07 10.65
C ALA A 216 4.04 16.30 10.93
N MET A 217 3.06 16.20 11.82
CA MET A 217 2.23 17.33 12.24
C MET A 217 3.04 18.45 12.90
N ALA A 218 4.01 18.10 13.76
CA ALA A 218 4.87 19.09 14.41
C ALA A 218 5.77 19.82 13.39
N VAL A 219 6.37 19.08 12.45
CA VAL A 219 7.20 19.68 11.40
C VAL A 219 6.37 20.63 10.53
N THR A 220 5.18 20.19 10.10
CA THR A 220 4.32 21.00 9.22
C THR A 220 3.78 22.24 9.95
N ALA A 221 3.39 22.11 11.22
CA ALA A 221 2.98 23.25 12.02
C ALA A 221 4.15 24.23 12.25
N GLY A 222 5.37 23.73 12.46
CA GLY A 222 6.58 24.54 12.55
C GLY A 222 6.88 25.32 11.27
N VAL A 223 6.71 24.70 10.10
CA VAL A 223 6.82 25.38 8.80
C VAL A 223 5.76 26.48 8.71
N GLY A 224 4.49 26.18 9.06
CA GLY A 224 3.42 27.17 9.04
C GLY A 224 3.70 28.37 9.94
N ALA A 225 4.17 28.14 11.15
CA ALA A 225 4.54 29.20 12.09
C ALA A 225 5.68 30.08 11.57
N LEU A 226 6.68 29.51 10.92
CA LEU A 226 7.78 30.27 10.31
C LEU A 226 7.28 31.20 9.20
N PHE A 227 6.40 30.74 8.32
CA PHE A 227 5.83 31.58 7.26
C PHE A 227 4.83 32.60 7.80
N GLY A 228 4.08 32.27 8.86
CA GLY A 228 3.13 33.18 9.50
C GLY A 228 3.79 34.37 10.25
N THR A 229 5.07 34.27 10.58
CA THR A 229 5.83 35.36 11.20
C THR A 229 6.47 36.33 10.19
N VAL A 230 6.52 35.95 8.90
CA VAL A 230 7.20 36.70 7.84
C VAL A 230 6.18 37.46 6.96
N ALA A 231 4.91 37.07 7.02
CA ALA A 231 3.80 37.71 6.30
C ALA A 231 3.10 38.74 7.20
#